data_259f8cfd3d0864e84aa5fedb75691c19
#
_entry.id   259f8cfd3d0864e84aa5fedb75691c19
#
_cell.length_a   1.000
_cell.length_b   1.000
_cell.length_c   1.000
_cell.angle_alpha   90.00
_cell.angle_beta   90.00
_cell.angle_gamma   90.00
#
_symmetry.space_group_name_H-M   'P 1'
#
loop_
_entity.id
_entity.type
_entity.pdbx_description
1 polymer ?
#
loop_
_entity_poly.entity_id
_entity_poly.type
_entity_poly.pdbx_seq_one_letter_code
_entity_poly.pdbx_strand_id
1 'polypeptide(L)'
;MLKKNIKYRVVGSFYFYNRKEIKDLLCYLRLINNPDDDVSLLRVINTPKRGIGDKTIENLNNIANEAGLPLFEAISSGKELTFKNLILEMAKECENLTLTEMVELVLKKSGLRDELTGDKSLESEIRLENLEEFKSITKGYEEAYGVISLTDFLNEVSLVSDISEHQDSNNKVSLMTIHAVKGLEFDNVFIVGMEEGIFPHYNSINEGTIAAIEEERRLCYVAITRAKKNLWMLNAKKRMLFGNTQMNLPSRFMDEIDTKYMDCENNRSNIFTKTSNFVKGNMFRNEDVTFIVGDHVKHDEFGEGVVVAVDKSLVTIAFPHPYGIKKMMSKHKSITKL
;
A
#
# COMPACT_ATOMS: atom_id res chain seq x y z
N MET A 1 5.14 -5.94 -14.87
CA MET A 1 5.15 -7.18 -15.66
C MET A 1 4.01 -7.20 -16.66
N LEU A 2 2.77 -6.90 -16.24
CA LEU A 2 1.60 -6.81 -17.13
C LEU A 2 1.85 -5.92 -18.35
N LYS A 3 2.26 -4.66 -18.17
CA LYS A 3 2.55 -3.72 -19.28
C LYS A 3 3.57 -4.22 -20.32
N LYS A 4 4.42 -5.18 -19.97
CA LYS A 4 5.45 -5.77 -20.85
C LYS A 4 5.13 -7.20 -21.24
N ASN A 5 3.93 -7.69 -20.96
CA ASN A 5 3.47 -9.06 -21.22
C ASN A 5 4.42 -10.15 -20.71
N ILE A 6 5.06 -9.90 -19.55
CA ILE A 6 5.94 -10.87 -18.90
C ILE A 6 5.08 -11.79 -18.04
N LYS A 7 5.07 -13.08 -18.37
CA LYS A 7 4.35 -14.10 -17.60
C LYS A 7 4.94 -14.21 -16.19
N TYR A 8 4.08 -14.18 -15.16
CA TYR A 8 4.52 -14.31 -13.77
C TYR A 8 3.52 -15.16 -12.97
N ARG A 9 3.97 -15.63 -11.81
CA ARG A 9 3.12 -16.24 -10.78
C ARG A 9 3.45 -15.63 -9.42
N VAL A 10 2.46 -15.50 -8.57
CA VAL A 10 2.63 -15.07 -7.17
C VAL A 10 2.58 -16.31 -6.28
N VAL A 11 3.58 -16.48 -5.41
CA VAL A 11 3.70 -17.65 -4.53
C VAL A 11 3.56 -17.21 -3.08
N GLY A 12 2.71 -17.90 -2.32
CA GLY A 12 2.62 -17.75 -0.86
C GLY A 12 1.84 -16.53 -0.37
N SER A 13 1.15 -15.79 -1.24
CA SER A 13 0.20 -14.76 -0.80
C SER A 13 -1.19 -15.07 -1.34
N PHE A 14 -2.20 -14.78 -0.54
CA PHE A 14 -3.53 -14.61 -1.09
C PHE A 14 -3.46 -13.50 -2.13
N TYR A 15 -3.91 -13.77 -3.35
CA TYR A 15 -3.96 -12.76 -4.40
C TYR A 15 -4.61 -11.50 -3.86
N PHE A 16 -4.03 -10.34 -4.13
CA PHE A 16 -4.52 -9.06 -3.63
C PHE A 16 -6.02 -8.89 -3.86
N TYR A 17 -6.49 -9.20 -5.07
CA TYR A 17 -7.91 -9.14 -5.43
C TYR A 17 -8.78 -10.19 -4.74
N ASN A 18 -8.18 -11.21 -4.11
CA ASN A 18 -8.89 -12.24 -3.35
C ASN A 18 -9.06 -11.89 -1.87
N ARG A 19 -8.45 -10.80 -1.39
CA ARG A 19 -8.64 -10.32 -0.02
C ARG A 19 -10.08 -9.91 0.19
N LYS A 20 -10.60 -10.16 1.40
CA LYS A 20 -12.02 -9.95 1.72
C LYS A 20 -12.48 -8.53 1.41
N GLU A 21 -11.78 -7.53 1.95
CA GLU A 21 -12.07 -6.11 1.80
C GLU A 21 -12.01 -5.64 0.34
N ILE A 22 -11.09 -6.21 -0.44
CA ILE A 22 -10.96 -5.89 -1.88
C ILE A 22 -12.10 -6.52 -2.68
N LYS A 23 -12.47 -7.77 -2.38
CA LYS A 23 -13.65 -8.42 -2.99
C LYS A 23 -14.93 -7.67 -2.67
N ASP A 24 -15.09 -7.21 -1.43
CA ASP A 24 -16.26 -6.46 -1.00
C ASP A 24 -16.34 -5.12 -1.77
N LEU A 25 -15.24 -4.39 -1.89
CA LEU A 25 -15.15 -3.17 -2.69
C LEU A 25 -15.45 -3.43 -4.18
N LEU A 26 -14.84 -4.47 -4.76
CA LEU A 26 -15.09 -4.84 -6.16
C LEU A 26 -16.56 -5.21 -6.42
N CYS A 27 -17.23 -5.87 -5.47
CA CYS A 27 -18.66 -6.18 -5.60
C CYS A 27 -19.52 -4.92 -5.56
N TYR A 28 -19.18 -3.89 -4.76
CA TYR A 28 -19.84 -2.60 -4.84
C TYR A 28 -19.65 -1.94 -6.21
N LEU A 29 -18.44 -1.91 -6.72
CA LEU A 29 -18.14 -1.36 -8.05
C LEU A 29 -18.86 -2.11 -9.17
N ARG A 30 -18.98 -3.45 -9.06
CA ARG A 30 -19.74 -4.27 -10.01
C ARG A 30 -21.22 -3.95 -9.99
N LEU A 31 -21.84 -3.77 -8.80
CA LEU A 31 -23.24 -3.38 -8.68
C LEU A 31 -23.52 -1.99 -9.24
N ILE A 32 -22.58 -1.04 -9.07
CA ILE A 32 -22.69 0.29 -9.68
C ILE A 32 -22.66 0.19 -11.21
N ASN A 33 -21.83 -0.71 -11.75
CA ASN A 33 -21.70 -0.93 -13.19
C ASN A 33 -22.85 -1.77 -13.76
N ASN A 34 -23.31 -2.78 -13.01
CA ASN A 34 -24.40 -3.66 -13.39
C ASN A 34 -25.18 -4.10 -12.12
N PRO A 35 -26.35 -3.50 -11.87
CA PRO A 35 -27.19 -3.86 -10.72
C PRO A 35 -27.70 -5.31 -10.73
N ASP A 36 -27.76 -5.96 -11.90
CA ASP A 36 -28.26 -7.33 -12.05
C ASP A 36 -27.23 -8.41 -11.66
N ASP A 37 -26.07 -8.00 -11.12
CA ASP A 37 -25.08 -8.95 -10.57
C ASP A 37 -25.52 -9.45 -9.19
N ASP A 38 -26.34 -10.49 -9.18
CA ASP A 38 -26.88 -11.12 -7.98
C ASP A 38 -25.77 -11.65 -7.05
N VAL A 39 -24.66 -12.11 -7.59
CA VAL A 39 -23.50 -12.61 -6.81
C VAL A 39 -22.87 -11.47 -6.01
N SER A 40 -22.64 -10.35 -6.66
CA SER A 40 -22.12 -9.15 -6.02
C SER A 40 -23.12 -8.58 -5.01
N LEU A 41 -24.41 -8.57 -5.34
CA LEU A 41 -25.48 -8.14 -4.45
C LEU A 41 -25.48 -8.94 -3.15
N LEU A 42 -25.59 -10.25 -3.23
CA LEU A 42 -25.64 -11.13 -2.06
C LEU A 42 -24.40 -11.00 -1.17
N ARG A 43 -23.26 -10.69 -1.77
CA ARG A 43 -22.03 -10.49 -1.00
C ARG A 43 -22.04 -9.21 -0.16
N VAL A 44 -22.56 -8.11 -0.68
CA VAL A 44 -22.39 -6.79 -0.03
C VAL A 44 -23.66 -6.19 0.55
N ILE A 45 -24.83 -6.78 0.33
CA ILE A 45 -26.10 -6.28 0.83
C ILE A 45 -26.10 -6.07 2.36
N ASN A 46 -25.37 -6.92 3.09
CA ASN A 46 -25.18 -6.84 4.54
C ASN A 46 -23.70 -6.63 4.95
N THR A 47 -22.88 -6.04 4.08
CA THR A 47 -21.49 -5.71 4.34
C THR A 47 -21.23 -4.24 3.98
N PRO A 48 -21.03 -3.33 4.96
CA PRO A 48 -21.09 -3.50 6.43
C PRO A 48 -22.46 -4.00 6.93
N LYS A 49 -22.49 -4.46 8.19
CA LYS A 49 -23.72 -5.00 8.78
C LYS A 49 -24.87 -3.97 8.75
N ARG A 50 -25.98 -4.30 8.05
CA ARG A 50 -27.19 -3.47 7.93
C ARG A 50 -28.42 -4.11 8.59
N GLY A 51 -28.23 -5.28 9.21
CA GLY A 51 -29.33 -6.07 9.79
C GLY A 51 -30.23 -6.71 8.74
N ILE A 52 -29.65 -7.03 7.56
CA ILE A 52 -30.27 -7.85 6.52
C ILE A 52 -29.74 -9.27 6.71
N GLY A 53 -30.57 -10.13 7.29
CA GLY A 53 -30.18 -11.52 7.61
C GLY A 53 -30.62 -12.52 6.56
N ASP A 54 -30.21 -13.78 6.77
CA ASP A 54 -30.46 -14.89 5.83
C ASP A 54 -31.94 -15.07 5.48
N LYS A 55 -32.85 -14.88 6.45
CA LYS A 55 -34.31 -14.97 6.19
C LYS A 55 -34.81 -13.88 5.23
N THR A 56 -34.24 -12.67 5.29
CA THR A 56 -34.59 -11.59 4.36
C THR A 56 -34.08 -11.90 2.98
N ILE A 57 -32.87 -12.45 2.89
CA ILE A 57 -32.26 -12.89 1.62
C ILE A 57 -33.04 -14.05 1.01
N GLU A 58 -33.45 -15.03 1.81
CA GLU A 58 -34.28 -16.15 1.36
C GLU A 58 -35.64 -15.68 0.81
N ASN A 59 -36.32 -14.79 1.52
CA ASN A 59 -37.54 -14.15 1.05
C ASN A 59 -37.35 -13.41 -0.27
N LEU A 60 -36.28 -12.65 -0.39
CA LEU A 60 -35.95 -11.89 -1.60
C LEU A 60 -35.73 -12.83 -2.79
N ASN A 61 -34.99 -13.94 -2.57
CA ASN A 61 -34.80 -14.99 -3.58
C ASN A 61 -36.12 -15.60 -4.04
N ASN A 62 -37.04 -15.86 -3.12
CA ASN A 62 -38.35 -16.42 -3.46
C ASN A 62 -39.16 -15.45 -4.33
N ILE A 63 -39.22 -14.17 -3.94
CA ILE A 63 -39.91 -13.12 -4.71
C ILE A 63 -39.30 -12.97 -6.10
N ALA A 64 -37.96 -12.91 -6.21
CA ALA A 64 -37.27 -12.81 -7.47
C ALA A 64 -37.53 -13.99 -8.40
N ASN A 65 -37.47 -15.21 -7.87
CA ASN A 65 -37.74 -16.44 -8.61
C ASN A 65 -39.23 -16.53 -9.10
N GLU A 66 -40.17 -16.17 -8.24
CA GLU A 66 -41.61 -16.16 -8.59
C GLU A 66 -41.92 -15.10 -9.68
N ALA A 67 -41.26 -13.97 -9.63
CA ALA A 67 -41.47 -12.89 -10.58
C ALA A 67 -40.60 -13.04 -11.85
N GLY A 68 -39.58 -13.89 -11.84
CA GLY A 68 -38.61 -14.01 -12.94
C GLY A 68 -37.74 -12.78 -13.11
N LEU A 69 -37.41 -12.08 -12.00
CA LEU A 69 -36.64 -10.83 -11.98
C LEU A 69 -35.29 -11.03 -11.33
N PRO A 70 -34.27 -10.20 -11.67
CA PRO A 70 -33.04 -10.09 -10.90
C PRO A 70 -33.33 -9.70 -9.44
N LEU A 71 -32.48 -10.15 -8.50
CA LEU A 71 -32.67 -9.87 -7.06
C LEU A 71 -32.77 -8.37 -6.78
N PHE A 72 -31.97 -7.55 -7.44
CA PHE A 72 -31.97 -6.10 -7.25
C PHE A 72 -33.32 -5.47 -7.62
N GLU A 73 -33.97 -5.93 -8.68
CA GLU A 73 -35.28 -5.46 -9.09
C GLU A 73 -36.39 -5.90 -8.12
N ALA A 74 -36.29 -7.10 -7.58
CA ALA A 74 -37.23 -7.64 -6.63
C ALA A 74 -37.26 -6.88 -5.29
N ILE A 75 -36.24 -6.08 -4.97
CA ILE A 75 -36.19 -5.26 -3.76
C ILE A 75 -37.23 -4.13 -3.85
N SER A 76 -38.24 -4.17 -2.97
CA SER A 76 -39.35 -3.17 -2.94
C SER A 76 -39.58 -2.50 -1.61
N SER A 77 -39.05 -3.03 -0.50
CA SER A 77 -39.31 -2.50 0.84
C SER A 77 -38.17 -2.83 1.82
N GLY A 78 -38.27 -2.37 3.05
CA GLY A 78 -37.38 -2.74 4.15
C GLY A 78 -35.99 -2.11 4.09
N LYS A 79 -35.04 -2.70 4.82
CA LYS A 79 -33.65 -2.25 4.87
C LYS A 79 -32.91 -2.51 3.54
N GLU A 80 -33.33 -3.51 2.81
CA GLU A 80 -32.85 -3.84 1.48
C GLU A 80 -33.18 -2.73 0.47
N LEU A 81 -34.34 -2.06 0.61
CA LEU A 81 -34.66 -0.88 -0.21
C LEU A 81 -33.74 0.29 0.10
N THR A 82 -33.37 0.48 1.37
CA THR A 82 -32.36 1.49 1.72
C THR A 82 -31.02 1.20 1.07
N PHE A 83 -30.60 -0.08 1.03
CA PHE A 83 -29.41 -0.51 0.34
C PHE A 83 -29.52 -0.31 -1.20
N LYS A 84 -30.65 -0.67 -1.81
CA LYS A 84 -30.91 -0.45 -3.24
C LYS A 84 -30.76 1.03 -3.60
N ASN A 85 -31.37 1.92 -2.82
CA ASN A 85 -31.29 3.35 -3.01
C ASN A 85 -29.85 3.87 -2.87
N LEU A 86 -29.07 3.34 -1.94
CA LEU A 86 -27.66 3.67 -1.77
C LEU A 86 -26.84 3.30 -3.04
N ILE A 87 -27.06 2.12 -3.62
CA ILE A 87 -26.38 1.72 -4.87
C ILE A 87 -26.77 2.65 -6.04
N LEU A 88 -28.05 2.95 -6.19
CA LEU A 88 -28.53 3.85 -7.25
C LEU A 88 -27.99 5.28 -7.09
N GLU A 89 -27.91 5.78 -5.86
CA GLU A 89 -27.31 7.08 -5.56
C GLU A 89 -25.82 7.11 -5.93
N MET A 90 -25.06 6.09 -5.49
CA MET A 90 -23.64 5.96 -5.84
C MET A 90 -23.44 5.84 -7.35
N ALA A 91 -24.24 5.05 -8.05
CA ALA A 91 -24.16 4.91 -9.49
C ALA A 91 -24.33 6.26 -10.21
N LYS A 92 -25.34 7.05 -9.80
CA LYS A 92 -25.57 8.39 -10.35
C LYS A 92 -24.42 9.35 -10.08
N GLU A 93 -23.86 9.35 -8.88
CA GLU A 93 -22.75 10.23 -8.53
C GLU A 93 -21.45 9.83 -9.26
N CYS A 94 -21.27 8.53 -9.56
CA CYS A 94 -20.10 8.02 -10.27
C CYS A 94 -20.04 8.43 -11.75
N GLU A 95 -21.14 8.88 -12.39
CA GLU A 95 -21.21 9.15 -13.83
C GLU A 95 -20.11 10.09 -14.36
N ASN A 96 -19.64 11.04 -13.54
CA ASN A 96 -18.65 12.05 -13.94
C ASN A 96 -17.34 11.98 -13.13
N LEU A 97 -17.13 10.90 -12.39
CA LEU A 97 -15.94 10.73 -11.57
C LEU A 97 -14.88 9.90 -12.30
N THR A 98 -13.63 10.16 -11.95
CA THR A 98 -12.52 9.28 -12.32
C THR A 98 -12.60 7.97 -11.54
N LEU A 99 -11.93 6.93 -11.99
CA LEU A 99 -11.93 5.62 -11.35
C LEU A 99 -11.49 5.70 -9.87
N THR A 100 -10.46 6.49 -9.58
CA THR A 100 -9.95 6.70 -8.22
C THR A 100 -10.97 7.44 -7.35
N GLU A 101 -11.66 8.43 -7.90
CA GLU A 101 -12.74 9.15 -7.20
C GLU A 101 -13.96 8.27 -6.95
N MET A 102 -14.33 7.39 -7.91
CA MET A 102 -15.39 6.39 -7.73
C MET A 102 -15.08 5.45 -6.55
N VAL A 103 -13.84 4.95 -6.47
CA VAL A 103 -13.40 4.10 -5.35
C VAL A 103 -13.51 4.86 -4.03
N GLU A 104 -13.06 6.10 -3.96
CA GLU A 104 -13.16 6.92 -2.76
C GLU A 104 -14.61 7.15 -2.33
N LEU A 105 -15.49 7.47 -3.30
CA LEU A 105 -16.93 7.63 -3.07
C LEU A 105 -17.55 6.36 -2.47
N VAL A 106 -17.25 5.21 -3.09
CA VAL A 106 -17.77 3.91 -2.65
C VAL A 106 -17.29 3.58 -1.24
N LEU A 107 -16.01 3.73 -0.93
CA LEU A 107 -15.46 3.48 0.40
C LEU A 107 -16.12 4.33 1.49
N LYS A 108 -16.41 5.59 1.17
CA LYS A 108 -17.08 6.52 2.08
C LYS A 108 -18.57 6.20 2.25
N LYS A 109 -19.32 6.09 1.14
CA LYS A 109 -20.78 5.95 1.18
C LYS A 109 -21.24 4.56 1.60
N SER A 110 -20.52 3.51 1.24
CA SER A 110 -20.86 2.15 1.66
C SER A 110 -20.71 1.92 3.16
N GLY A 111 -19.86 2.72 3.84
CA GLY A 111 -19.47 2.53 5.22
C GLY A 111 -18.35 1.50 5.44
N LEU A 112 -17.76 0.94 4.36
CA LEU A 112 -16.65 -0.04 4.47
C LEU A 112 -15.45 0.53 5.23
N ARG A 113 -15.09 1.80 4.95
CA ARG A 113 -14.01 2.48 5.65
C ARG A 113 -14.34 2.72 7.11
N ASP A 114 -15.56 3.17 7.41
CA ASP A 114 -15.99 3.51 8.76
C ASP A 114 -16.03 2.26 9.66
N GLU A 115 -16.50 1.11 9.14
CA GLU A 115 -16.47 -0.16 9.86
C GLU A 115 -15.04 -0.55 10.27
N LEU A 116 -14.08 -0.47 9.35
CA LEU A 116 -12.68 -0.81 9.61
C LEU A 116 -11.99 0.23 10.51
N THR A 117 -12.31 1.51 10.37
CA THR A 117 -11.75 2.57 11.22
C THR A 117 -12.28 2.48 12.66
N GLY A 118 -13.51 2.00 12.84
CA GLY A 118 -14.11 1.78 14.15
C GLY A 118 -13.51 0.61 14.94
N ASP A 119 -12.90 -0.34 14.23
CA ASP A 119 -12.20 -1.49 14.81
C ASP A 119 -10.69 -1.20 14.90
N LYS A 120 -10.18 -1.08 16.12
CA LYS A 120 -8.76 -0.79 16.41
C LYS A 120 -7.86 -2.04 16.39
N SER A 121 -8.29 -3.13 15.76
CA SER A 121 -7.47 -4.33 15.62
C SER A 121 -6.38 -4.13 14.56
N LEU A 122 -5.24 -4.79 14.74
CA LEU A 122 -4.17 -4.81 13.73
C LEU A 122 -4.68 -5.34 12.37
N GLU A 123 -5.65 -6.26 12.40
CA GLU A 123 -6.25 -6.80 11.19
C GLU A 123 -7.01 -5.73 10.41
N SER A 124 -7.78 -4.87 11.09
CA SER A 124 -8.50 -3.77 10.47
C SER A 124 -7.57 -2.69 9.93
N GLU A 125 -6.45 -2.41 10.59
CA GLU A 125 -5.40 -1.52 10.07
C GLU A 125 -4.83 -2.06 8.75
N ILE A 126 -4.46 -3.34 8.69
CA ILE A 126 -3.97 -3.98 7.46
C ILE A 126 -5.02 -3.94 6.34
N ARG A 127 -6.30 -4.12 6.66
CA ARG A 127 -7.37 -4.04 5.67
C ARG A 127 -7.55 -2.62 5.12
N LEU A 128 -7.43 -1.60 5.97
CA LEU A 128 -7.44 -0.20 5.54
C LEU A 128 -6.25 0.10 4.61
N GLU A 129 -5.05 -0.36 4.94
CA GLU A 129 -3.89 -0.23 4.06
C GLU A 129 -4.13 -0.88 2.69
N ASN A 130 -4.78 -2.05 2.64
CA ASN A 130 -5.13 -2.71 1.40
C ASN A 130 -6.13 -1.89 0.54
N LEU A 131 -7.11 -1.24 1.17
CA LEU A 131 -8.04 -0.36 0.46
C LEU A 131 -7.33 0.89 -0.10
N GLU A 132 -6.39 1.48 0.63
CA GLU A 132 -5.57 2.59 0.14
C GLU A 132 -4.62 2.15 -0.99
N GLU A 133 -4.08 0.93 -0.91
CA GLU A 133 -3.28 0.36 -2.01
C GLU A 133 -4.13 0.14 -3.27
N PHE A 134 -5.39 -0.29 -3.12
CA PHE A 134 -6.30 -0.40 -4.26
C PHE A 134 -6.50 0.96 -4.95
N LYS A 135 -6.59 2.06 -4.22
CA LYS A 135 -6.64 3.42 -4.79
C LYS A 135 -5.33 3.77 -5.53
N SER A 136 -4.20 3.33 -5.02
CA SER A 136 -2.92 3.51 -5.73
C SER A 136 -2.89 2.77 -7.07
N ILE A 137 -3.49 1.58 -7.11
CA ILE A 137 -3.64 0.80 -8.34
C ILE A 137 -4.53 1.55 -9.34
N THR A 138 -5.71 2.03 -8.92
CA THR A 138 -6.62 2.78 -9.82
C THR A 138 -5.97 4.03 -10.36
N LYS A 139 -5.27 4.80 -9.53
CA LYS A 139 -4.52 5.97 -9.95
C LYS A 139 -3.41 5.63 -10.96
N GLY A 140 -2.68 4.53 -10.71
CA GLY A 140 -1.67 4.03 -11.64
C GLY A 140 -2.24 3.62 -13.01
N TYR A 141 -3.48 3.13 -13.04
CA TYR A 141 -4.22 2.86 -14.28
C TYR A 141 -4.58 4.15 -15.02
N GLU A 142 -5.12 5.15 -14.32
CA GLU A 142 -5.45 6.46 -14.89
C GLU A 142 -4.21 7.16 -15.47
N GLU A 143 -3.09 7.13 -14.76
CA GLU A 143 -1.82 7.69 -15.25
C GLU A 143 -1.28 6.97 -16.49
N ALA A 144 -1.56 5.67 -16.62
CA ALA A 144 -1.03 4.84 -17.70
C ALA A 144 -1.88 4.86 -18.97
N TYR A 145 -3.21 4.92 -18.82
CA TYR A 145 -4.17 4.73 -19.93
C TYR A 145 -5.10 5.93 -20.14
N GLY A 146 -5.03 6.95 -19.27
CA GLY A 146 -5.94 8.08 -19.31
C GLY A 146 -7.29 7.77 -18.67
N VAL A 147 -8.36 8.33 -19.18
CA VAL A 147 -9.72 8.09 -18.69
C VAL A 147 -10.14 6.67 -19.07
N ILE A 148 -10.35 5.83 -18.05
CA ILE A 148 -10.77 4.43 -18.22
C ILE A 148 -12.18 4.29 -17.69
N SER A 149 -13.03 3.55 -18.44
CA SER A 149 -14.35 3.19 -17.98
C SER A 149 -14.28 2.18 -16.82
N LEU A 150 -15.25 2.23 -15.89
CA LEU A 150 -15.36 1.25 -14.81
C LEU A 150 -15.48 -0.16 -15.37
N THR A 151 -16.21 -0.35 -16.46
CA THR A 151 -16.38 -1.65 -17.14
C THR A 151 -15.03 -2.23 -17.59
N ASP A 152 -14.20 -1.41 -18.27
CA ASP A 152 -12.90 -1.88 -18.77
C ASP A 152 -11.96 -2.26 -17.61
N PHE A 153 -11.95 -1.46 -16.56
CA PHE A 153 -11.18 -1.77 -15.35
C PHE A 153 -11.62 -3.08 -14.69
N LEU A 154 -12.93 -3.29 -14.50
CA LEU A 154 -13.46 -4.51 -13.90
C LEU A 154 -13.16 -5.74 -14.74
N ASN A 155 -13.22 -5.63 -16.08
CA ASN A 155 -12.84 -6.70 -17.00
C ASN A 155 -11.35 -7.05 -16.86
N GLU A 156 -10.47 -6.05 -16.78
CA GLU A 156 -9.04 -6.28 -16.60
C GLU A 156 -8.71 -6.93 -15.26
N VAL A 157 -9.34 -6.48 -14.18
CA VAL A 157 -9.20 -7.11 -12.84
C VAL A 157 -9.64 -8.58 -12.87
N SER A 158 -10.73 -8.89 -13.58
CA SER A 158 -11.22 -10.28 -13.71
C SER A 158 -10.22 -11.15 -14.49
N LEU A 159 -9.67 -10.64 -15.58
CA LEU A 159 -8.63 -11.36 -16.35
C LEU A 159 -7.36 -11.63 -15.53
N VAL A 160 -6.94 -10.68 -14.68
CA VAL A 160 -5.78 -10.86 -13.80
C VAL A 160 -6.02 -11.94 -12.76
N SER A 161 -7.23 -12.04 -12.22
CA SER A 161 -7.59 -13.10 -11.26
C SER A 161 -7.58 -14.49 -11.90
N ASP A 162 -8.11 -14.63 -13.10
CA ASP A 162 -8.23 -15.92 -13.80
C ASP A 162 -6.89 -16.46 -14.34
N ILE A 163 -6.02 -15.58 -14.82
CA ILE A 163 -4.67 -15.96 -15.32
C ILE A 163 -3.84 -16.60 -14.21
N SER A 164 -4.09 -16.24 -12.96
CA SER A 164 -3.34 -16.74 -11.81
C SER A 164 -3.69 -18.20 -11.44
N GLU A 165 -4.88 -18.69 -11.79
CA GLU A 165 -5.35 -20.02 -11.40
C GLU A 165 -5.02 -21.14 -12.42
N HIS A 166 -4.81 -20.83 -13.72
CA HIS A 166 -4.89 -21.84 -14.78
C HIS A 166 -3.64 -22.09 -15.63
N GLN A 167 -2.45 -21.62 -15.28
CA GLN A 167 -1.28 -21.83 -16.13
C GLN A 167 -0.09 -22.52 -15.44
N ASP A 168 0.00 -23.82 -15.56
CA ASP A 168 1.24 -24.62 -15.41
C ASP A 168 2.15 -24.43 -16.63
N SER A 169 2.96 -23.37 -16.65
CA SER A 169 4.06 -23.28 -17.59
C SER A 169 5.36 -22.95 -16.85
N ASN A 170 6.42 -23.71 -17.15
CA ASN A 170 7.75 -23.56 -16.51
C ASN A 170 8.46 -22.23 -16.84
N ASN A 171 7.91 -21.40 -17.70
CA ASN A 171 8.53 -20.17 -18.17
C ASN A 171 7.82 -18.92 -17.61
N LYS A 172 7.88 -18.75 -16.29
CA LYS A 172 7.26 -17.62 -15.56
C LYS A 172 8.21 -17.04 -14.53
N VAL A 173 8.14 -15.74 -14.33
CA VAL A 173 8.79 -15.09 -13.20
C VAL A 173 7.99 -15.37 -11.93
N SER A 174 8.65 -15.90 -10.89
CA SER A 174 8.01 -16.11 -9.59
C SER A 174 8.15 -14.85 -8.74
N LEU A 175 7.01 -14.30 -8.29
CA LEU A 175 6.94 -13.20 -7.33
C LEU A 175 6.56 -13.79 -5.97
N MET A 176 7.32 -13.46 -4.94
CA MET A 176 7.04 -13.96 -3.59
C MET A 176 7.61 -13.03 -2.53
N THR A 177 7.09 -13.12 -1.32
CA THR A 177 7.68 -12.43 -0.17
C THR A 177 8.95 -13.16 0.28
N ILE A 178 9.83 -12.45 1.01
CA ILE A 178 11.05 -13.04 1.56
C ILE A 178 10.72 -14.19 2.54
N HIS A 179 9.59 -14.12 3.23
CA HIS A 179 9.15 -15.21 4.11
C HIS A 179 8.76 -16.47 3.34
N ALA A 180 8.13 -16.31 2.16
CA ALA A 180 7.69 -17.42 1.33
C ALA A 180 8.84 -18.11 0.56
N VAL A 181 10.02 -17.47 0.48
CA VAL A 181 11.16 -17.99 -0.29
C VAL A 181 12.04 -18.95 0.53
N LYS A 182 11.76 -19.12 1.82
CA LYS A 182 12.55 -20.02 2.70
C LYS A 182 12.56 -21.45 2.15
N GLY A 183 13.77 -22.01 1.95
CA GLY A 183 13.95 -23.35 1.41
C GLY A 183 13.97 -23.45 -0.12
N LEU A 184 13.65 -22.38 -0.84
CA LEU A 184 13.74 -22.32 -2.30
C LEU A 184 15.03 -21.64 -2.74
N GLU A 185 15.51 -21.96 -3.95
CA GLU A 185 16.70 -21.35 -4.55
C GLU A 185 16.49 -21.14 -6.04
N PHE A 186 17.04 -20.05 -6.58
CA PHE A 186 16.85 -19.64 -7.97
C PHE A 186 18.18 -19.21 -8.60
N ASP A 187 18.36 -19.44 -9.90
CA ASP A 187 19.54 -18.99 -10.62
C ASP A 187 19.66 -17.46 -10.62
N ASN A 188 18.53 -16.76 -10.73
CA ASN A 188 18.45 -15.31 -10.80
C ASN A 188 17.45 -14.80 -9.77
N VAL A 189 17.88 -13.88 -8.91
CA VAL A 189 17.04 -13.29 -7.85
C VAL A 189 17.08 -11.77 -7.95
N PHE A 190 15.91 -11.16 -7.91
CA PHE A 190 15.71 -9.72 -7.85
C PHE A 190 15.07 -9.37 -6.52
N ILE A 191 15.82 -8.77 -5.59
CA ILE A 191 15.26 -8.22 -4.34
C ILE A 191 14.85 -6.78 -4.64
N VAL A 192 13.54 -6.50 -4.58
CA VAL A 192 12.97 -5.19 -4.86
C VAL A 192 12.54 -4.51 -3.58
N GLY A 193 12.50 -3.16 -3.57
CA GLY A 193 12.09 -2.41 -2.38
C GLY A 193 13.21 -2.30 -1.33
N MET A 194 14.47 -2.31 -1.75
CA MET A 194 15.62 -2.09 -0.86
C MET A 194 15.71 -0.63 -0.43
N GLU A 195 14.74 -0.20 0.39
CA GLU A 195 14.54 1.18 0.81
C GLU A 195 14.18 1.24 2.30
N GLU A 196 14.70 2.24 3.03
CA GLU A 196 14.32 2.50 4.42
C GLU A 196 12.80 2.70 4.53
N GLY A 197 12.16 2.03 5.47
CA GLY A 197 10.71 2.02 5.66
C GLY A 197 9.98 0.94 4.88
N ILE A 198 10.63 0.28 3.90
CA ILE A 198 10.12 -0.88 3.18
C ILE A 198 10.90 -2.12 3.59
N PHE A 199 12.22 -2.07 3.49
CA PHE A 199 13.12 -3.12 3.92
C PHE A 199 14.46 -2.55 4.37
N PRO A 200 14.68 -2.36 5.71
CA PRO A 200 13.82 -2.78 6.84
C PRO A 200 12.46 -2.09 6.86
N HIS A 201 11.45 -2.81 7.36
CA HIS A 201 10.09 -2.32 7.42
C HIS A 201 9.94 -1.16 8.43
N TYR A 202 9.03 -0.21 8.13
CA TYR A 202 8.79 0.97 8.96
C TYR A 202 8.46 0.63 10.42
N ASN A 203 7.67 -0.42 10.68
CA ASN A 203 7.33 -0.85 12.01
C ASN A 203 8.55 -1.29 12.81
N SER A 204 9.47 -2.05 12.20
CA SER A 204 10.73 -2.49 12.83
C SER A 204 11.66 -1.33 13.14
N ILE A 205 11.65 -0.29 12.28
CA ILE A 205 12.41 0.95 12.52
C ILE A 205 11.80 1.74 13.69
N ASN A 206 10.46 1.86 13.73
CA ASN A 206 9.76 2.62 14.77
C ASN A 206 9.76 1.93 16.15
N GLU A 207 9.80 0.61 16.19
CA GLU A 207 9.98 -0.14 17.43
C GLU A 207 11.28 0.28 18.13
N GLY A 208 12.30 0.69 17.36
CA GLY A 208 13.54 1.27 17.86
C GLY A 208 14.42 0.28 18.62
N THR A 209 14.09 -1.01 18.61
CA THR A 209 14.88 -2.06 19.25
C THR A 209 15.95 -2.59 18.29
N ILE A 210 17.13 -2.92 18.82
CA ILE A 210 18.18 -3.59 18.04
C ILE A 210 17.64 -4.92 17.51
N ALA A 211 16.86 -5.65 18.30
CA ALA A 211 16.32 -6.95 17.96
C ALA A 211 15.43 -6.92 16.71
N ALA A 212 14.58 -5.89 16.59
CA ALA A 212 13.71 -5.74 15.41
C ALA A 212 14.51 -5.54 14.10
N ILE A 213 15.56 -4.73 14.14
CA ILE A 213 16.44 -4.51 12.98
C ILE A 213 17.27 -5.76 12.67
N GLU A 214 17.72 -6.50 13.68
CA GLU A 214 18.45 -7.76 13.49
C GLU A 214 17.57 -8.82 12.84
N GLU A 215 16.28 -8.87 13.14
CA GLU A 215 15.36 -9.79 12.48
C GLU A 215 15.18 -9.43 11.01
N GLU A 216 14.99 -8.15 10.68
CA GLU A 216 14.97 -7.68 9.28
C GLU A 216 16.30 -8.01 8.56
N ARG A 217 17.43 -7.90 9.25
CA ARG A 217 18.73 -8.27 8.67
C ARG A 217 18.84 -9.78 8.41
N ARG A 218 18.29 -10.63 9.29
CA ARG A 218 18.20 -12.08 9.04
C ARG A 218 17.35 -12.39 7.82
N LEU A 219 16.23 -11.69 7.64
CA LEU A 219 15.40 -11.80 6.44
C LEU A 219 16.17 -11.37 5.18
N CYS A 220 16.96 -10.30 5.27
CA CYS A 220 17.82 -9.86 4.17
C CYS A 220 18.87 -10.93 3.82
N TYR A 221 19.52 -11.53 4.80
CA TYR A 221 20.43 -12.64 4.59
C TYR A 221 19.74 -13.83 3.90
N VAL A 222 18.55 -14.20 4.38
CA VAL A 222 17.75 -15.26 3.73
C VAL A 222 17.47 -14.92 2.28
N ALA A 223 17.06 -13.70 1.96
CA ALA A 223 16.77 -13.27 0.60
C ALA A 223 18.00 -13.35 -0.32
N ILE A 224 19.15 -12.85 0.14
CA ILE A 224 20.42 -12.88 -0.60
C ILE A 224 20.85 -14.32 -0.90
N THR A 225 20.75 -15.19 0.09
CA THR A 225 21.16 -16.61 -0.03
C THR A 225 20.24 -17.45 -0.94
N ARG A 226 19.16 -16.88 -1.47
CA ARG A 226 18.31 -17.57 -2.47
C ARG A 226 18.88 -17.55 -3.87
N ALA A 227 19.88 -16.71 -4.14
CA ALA A 227 20.51 -16.60 -5.44
C ALA A 227 21.62 -17.64 -5.61
N LYS A 228 21.51 -18.46 -6.67
CA LYS A 228 22.57 -19.43 -7.05
C LYS A 228 23.64 -18.79 -7.92
N LYS A 229 23.26 -17.89 -8.84
CA LYS A 229 24.16 -17.31 -9.83
C LYS A 229 24.18 -15.79 -9.78
N ASN A 230 23.02 -15.15 -9.93
CA ASN A 230 22.91 -13.71 -10.05
C ASN A 230 21.92 -13.13 -9.04
N LEU A 231 22.33 -12.05 -8.39
CA LEU A 231 21.53 -11.31 -7.45
C LEU A 231 21.46 -9.83 -7.87
N TRP A 232 20.26 -9.28 -7.95
CA TRP A 232 20.02 -7.87 -8.15
C TRP A 232 19.26 -7.31 -6.94
N MET A 233 19.80 -6.26 -6.34
CA MET A 233 19.17 -5.51 -5.25
C MET A 233 18.73 -4.14 -5.78
N LEU A 234 17.44 -3.86 -5.72
CA LEU A 234 16.84 -2.71 -6.40
C LEU A 234 16.12 -1.79 -5.42
N ASN A 235 16.43 -0.50 -5.52
CA ASN A 235 15.72 0.56 -4.83
C ASN A 235 15.14 1.57 -5.82
N ALA A 236 14.02 2.19 -5.49
CA ALA A 236 13.38 3.23 -6.28
C ALA A 236 13.58 4.61 -5.63
N LYS A 237 13.93 5.63 -6.43
CA LYS A 237 14.03 7.01 -5.94
C LYS A 237 12.69 7.58 -5.49
N LYS A 238 11.61 7.15 -6.15
CA LYS A 238 10.22 7.53 -5.84
C LYS A 238 9.35 6.29 -5.98
N ARG A 239 8.47 6.09 -5.04
CA ARG A 239 7.50 5.00 -5.03
C ARG A 239 6.16 5.51 -4.55
N MET A 240 5.10 5.15 -5.24
CA MET A 240 3.74 5.36 -4.76
C MET A 240 3.35 4.15 -3.90
N LEU A 241 3.02 4.40 -2.64
CA LEU A 241 2.51 3.42 -1.68
C LEU A 241 1.30 4.03 -0.96
N PHE A 242 0.24 3.25 -0.84
CA PHE A 242 -0.98 3.67 -0.13
C PHE A 242 -1.50 5.05 -0.58
N GLY A 243 -1.54 5.29 -1.89
CA GLY A 243 -2.00 6.56 -2.47
C GLY A 243 -1.02 7.74 -2.40
N ASN A 244 0.09 7.59 -1.69
CA ASN A 244 1.08 8.66 -1.48
C ASN A 244 2.41 8.35 -2.19
N THR A 245 3.00 9.36 -2.82
CA THR A 245 4.35 9.25 -3.38
C THR A 245 5.37 9.47 -2.27
N GLN A 246 6.19 8.46 -2.03
CA GLN A 246 7.27 8.49 -1.03
C GLN A 246 8.63 8.51 -1.72
N MET A 247 9.59 9.15 -1.06
CA MET A 247 11.00 9.17 -1.44
C MET A 247 11.80 8.65 -0.25
N ASN A 248 12.19 7.39 -0.31
CA ASN A 248 12.92 6.73 0.75
C ASN A 248 14.41 6.66 0.41
N LEU A 249 15.26 6.65 1.44
CA LEU A 249 16.67 6.37 1.28
C LEU A 249 16.88 4.90 0.88
N PRO A 250 17.97 4.56 0.19
CA PRO A 250 18.36 3.17 0.01
C PRO A 250 18.44 2.43 1.35
N SER A 251 18.10 1.16 1.36
CA SER A 251 18.16 0.31 2.54
C SER A 251 19.57 0.28 3.15
N ARG A 252 19.65 0.41 4.48
CA ARG A 252 20.92 0.27 5.22
C ARG A 252 21.62 -1.06 4.97
N PHE A 253 20.86 -2.12 4.66
CA PHE A 253 21.44 -3.43 4.36
C PHE A 253 22.28 -3.44 3.08
N MET A 254 22.02 -2.51 2.16
CA MET A 254 22.89 -2.35 0.99
C MET A 254 24.23 -1.74 1.34
N ASP A 255 24.27 -0.87 2.34
CA ASP A 255 25.50 -0.21 2.81
C ASP A 255 26.39 -1.15 3.66
N GLU A 256 25.81 -2.21 4.21
CA GLU A 256 26.51 -3.24 4.99
C GLU A 256 27.29 -4.23 4.10
N ILE A 257 27.03 -4.23 2.79
CA ILE A 257 27.74 -5.09 1.83
C ILE A 257 29.02 -4.38 1.35
N ASP A 258 30.16 -5.04 1.47
CA ASP A 258 31.43 -4.50 0.98
C ASP A 258 31.34 -4.26 -0.53
N THR A 259 31.66 -3.03 -0.94
CA THR A 259 31.58 -2.55 -2.35
C THR A 259 32.39 -3.39 -3.34
N LYS A 260 33.40 -4.12 -2.88
CA LYS A 260 34.17 -5.03 -3.73
C LYS A 260 33.36 -6.22 -4.28
N TYR A 261 32.19 -6.52 -3.65
CA TYR A 261 31.28 -7.57 -4.07
C TYR A 261 30.06 -7.04 -4.83
N MET A 262 30.03 -5.75 -5.13
CA MET A 262 28.88 -5.09 -5.75
C MET A 262 29.26 -4.40 -7.05
N ASP A 263 28.56 -4.74 -8.14
CA ASP A 263 28.56 -3.93 -9.34
C ASP A 263 27.42 -2.91 -9.26
N CYS A 264 27.74 -1.63 -9.15
CA CYS A 264 26.75 -0.56 -9.06
C CYS A 264 26.42 -0.02 -10.46
N GLU A 265 25.30 -0.43 -11.02
CA GLU A 265 24.72 0.24 -12.20
C GLU A 265 24.10 1.57 -11.75
N ASN A 266 24.64 2.68 -12.23
CA ASN A 266 24.24 4.08 -12.03
C ASN A 266 24.78 4.86 -10.84
N ASN A 267 25.51 5.92 -11.19
CA ASN A 267 25.78 7.21 -10.49
C ASN A 267 25.70 7.23 -8.94
N ARG A 268 26.18 6.19 -8.27
CA ARG A 268 26.37 6.19 -6.82
C ARG A 268 27.59 7.00 -6.38
N SER A 269 28.44 7.44 -7.33
CA SER A 269 29.71 8.10 -7.04
C SER A 269 29.60 9.41 -6.23
N ASN A 270 28.41 9.98 -6.08
CA ASN A 270 28.22 11.24 -5.34
C ASN A 270 27.34 11.16 -4.08
N ILE A 271 26.64 10.03 -3.82
CA ILE A 271 25.80 9.92 -2.63
C ILE A 271 26.53 9.14 -1.52
N PHE A 272 27.23 8.06 -1.87
CA PHE A 272 27.91 7.20 -0.88
C PHE A 272 29.17 7.76 -0.28
N THR A 273 29.90 8.64 -0.98
CA THR A 273 31.10 9.31 -0.40
C THR A 273 30.75 10.31 0.70
N LYS A 274 29.48 10.77 0.76
CA LYS A 274 29.02 11.62 1.87
C LYS A 274 28.41 10.82 3.03
N THR A 275 27.85 9.61 2.78
CA THR A 275 27.21 8.79 3.83
C THR A 275 28.19 7.91 4.59
N SER A 276 29.34 7.52 4.02
CA SER A 276 30.35 6.72 4.73
C SER A 276 30.99 7.44 5.93
N ASN A 277 30.87 8.76 6.00
CA ASN A 277 31.25 9.54 7.18
C ASN A 277 30.16 9.64 8.24
N PHE A 278 28.89 9.23 7.92
CA PHE A 278 27.77 9.30 8.85
C PHE A 278 27.65 8.08 9.78
N VAL A 279 28.26 6.93 9.44
CA VAL A 279 28.02 5.65 10.16
C VAL A 279 28.96 5.44 11.35
N LYS A 280 29.94 6.32 11.60
CA LYS A 280 30.89 6.16 12.74
C LYS A 280 30.58 6.99 13.98
N GLY A 281 29.44 7.64 14.08
CA GLY A 281 29.05 8.39 15.27
C GLY A 281 27.62 8.12 15.66
N ASN A 282 27.35 7.82 16.93
CA ASN A 282 26.00 7.84 17.50
C ASN A 282 25.20 9.00 16.92
N MET A 283 24.11 8.72 16.15
CA MET A 283 23.27 9.74 15.52
C MET A 283 22.51 10.62 16.52
N PHE A 284 22.50 10.25 17.79
CA PHE A 284 21.77 10.94 18.83
C PHE A 284 22.71 11.64 19.80
N ARG A 285 22.32 12.82 20.26
CA ARG A 285 23.00 13.51 21.36
C ARG A 285 22.67 12.80 22.67
N ASN A 286 23.65 12.69 23.55
CA ASN A 286 23.46 12.24 24.92
C ASN A 286 22.85 13.33 25.83
N GLU A 287 22.66 14.56 25.33
CA GLU A 287 22.10 15.68 26.08
C GLU A 287 20.63 15.90 25.70
N ASP A 288 19.79 16.14 26.70
CA ASP A 288 18.37 16.46 26.51
C ASP A 288 18.19 17.91 26.06
N VAL A 289 18.38 18.17 24.76
CA VAL A 289 18.04 19.47 24.17
C VAL A 289 16.54 19.51 23.96
N THR A 290 15.87 20.40 24.68
CA THR A 290 14.45 20.69 24.49
C THR A 290 14.28 21.85 23.53
N PHE A 291 13.46 21.64 22.50
CA PHE A 291 13.08 22.67 21.54
C PHE A 291 11.69 23.21 21.89
N ILE A 292 11.50 24.52 21.69
CA ILE A 292 10.20 25.19 21.76
C ILE A 292 9.91 25.87 20.42
N VAL A 293 8.62 26.11 20.14
CA VAL A 293 8.22 26.86 18.95
C VAL A 293 8.81 28.26 18.99
N GLY A 294 9.45 28.69 17.91
CA GLY A 294 10.15 29.95 17.80
C GLY A 294 11.66 29.83 18.01
N ASP A 295 12.20 28.71 18.45
CA ASP A 295 13.66 28.54 18.57
C ASP A 295 14.34 28.63 17.19
N HIS A 296 15.45 29.38 17.15
CA HIS A 296 16.35 29.40 16.00
C HIS A 296 17.29 28.19 16.08
N VAL A 297 17.43 27.50 14.97
CA VAL A 297 18.23 26.27 14.88
C VAL A 297 19.09 26.31 13.62
N LYS A 298 20.22 25.64 13.67
CA LYS A 298 21.08 25.41 12.52
C LYS A 298 21.11 23.92 12.20
N HIS A 299 20.83 23.57 10.96
CA HIS A 299 20.98 22.23 10.44
C HIS A 299 22.20 22.14 9.53
N ASP A 300 22.95 21.05 9.63
CA ASP A 300 24.22 20.90 8.89
C ASP A 300 24.04 20.96 7.36
N GLU A 301 22.88 20.54 6.85
CA GLU A 301 22.59 20.50 5.41
C GLU A 301 21.66 21.64 4.96
N PHE A 302 20.68 22.02 5.79
CA PHE A 302 19.62 22.97 5.41
C PHE A 302 19.87 24.39 5.88
N GLY A 303 20.96 24.62 6.64
CA GLY A 303 21.31 25.94 7.17
C GLY A 303 20.44 26.36 8.37
N GLU A 304 20.24 27.66 8.51
CA GLU A 304 19.45 28.22 9.62
C GLU A 304 17.96 28.11 9.35
N GLY A 305 17.19 27.75 10.39
CA GLY A 305 15.76 27.61 10.35
C GLY A 305 15.09 27.94 11.68
N VAL A 306 13.76 27.98 11.70
CA VAL A 306 12.96 28.27 12.90
C VAL A 306 12.03 27.10 13.20
N VAL A 307 11.97 26.70 14.47
CA VAL A 307 11.06 25.64 14.93
C VAL A 307 9.62 26.17 14.88
N VAL A 308 8.77 25.51 14.08
CA VAL A 308 7.35 25.89 13.90
C VAL A 308 6.38 24.95 14.63
N ALA A 309 6.81 23.74 14.96
CA ALA A 309 6.04 22.83 15.79
C ALA A 309 6.94 21.83 16.51
N VAL A 310 6.54 21.39 17.70
CA VAL A 310 7.21 20.36 18.50
C VAL A 310 6.17 19.31 18.90
N ASP A 311 6.46 18.04 18.62
CA ASP A 311 5.60 16.90 18.96
C ASP A 311 6.43 15.77 19.55
N LYS A 312 6.44 15.65 20.88
CA LYS A 312 7.20 14.65 21.66
C LYS A 312 8.68 14.59 21.24
N SER A 313 9.04 13.65 20.38
CA SER A 313 10.41 13.43 19.90
C SER A 313 10.69 14.03 18.52
N LEU A 314 9.72 14.74 17.94
CA LEU A 314 9.83 15.33 16.62
C LEU A 314 9.75 16.85 16.68
N VAL A 315 10.59 17.52 15.88
CA VAL A 315 10.53 18.95 15.65
C VAL A 315 10.26 19.23 14.18
N THR A 316 9.38 20.18 13.92
CA THR A 316 9.11 20.69 12.59
C THR A 316 9.81 22.04 12.46
N ILE A 317 10.68 22.18 11.47
CA ILE A 317 11.52 23.36 11.28
C ILE A 317 11.24 23.94 9.90
N ALA A 318 11.04 25.26 9.84
CA ALA A 318 10.95 26.01 8.60
C ALA A 318 12.34 26.52 8.23
N PHE A 319 12.82 26.11 7.05
CA PHE A 319 14.07 26.58 6.47
C PHE A 319 13.80 27.53 5.29
N PRO A 320 14.74 28.43 4.95
CA PRO A 320 14.63 29.28 3.76
C PRO A 320 14.54 28.46 2.47
N HIS A 321 13.98 29.09 1.42
CA HIS A 321 13.99 28.51 0.07
C HIS A 321 15.43 28.12 -0.33
N PRO A 322 15.67 26.91 -0.93
CA PRO A 322 14.68 25.99 -1.50
C PRO A 322 14.20 24.87 -0.56
N TYR A 323 14.55 24.85 0.72
CA TYR A 323 14.39 23.67 1.59
C TYR A 323 12.98 23.53 2.21
N GLY A 324 12.30 24.64 2.50
CA GLY A 324 10.93 24.65 3.02
C GLY A 324 10.81 24.04 4.43
N ILE A 325 9.64 23.46 4.74
CA ILE A 325 9.35 22.88 6.06
C ILE A 325 9.82 21.43 6.11
N LYS A 326 10.59 21.08 7.16
CA LYS A 326 11.10 19.73 7.41
C LYS A 326 10.69 19.24 8.80
N LYS A 327 10.29 17.97 8.90
CA LYS A 327 10.01 17.29 10.18
C LYS A 327 11.14 16.32 10.47
N MET A 328 11.73 16.38 11.65
CA MET A 328 12.91 15.58 12.03
C MET A 328 12.93 15.27 13.53
N MET A 329 13.77 14.32 13.94
CA MET A 329 13.90 13.96 15.36
C MET A 329 14.60 15.07 16.14
N SER A 330 14.04 15.44 17.31
CA SER A 330 14.58 16.51 18.18
C SER A 330 16.00 16.21 18.70
N LYS A 331 16.34 14.93 18.87
CA LYS A 331 17.67 14.49 19.34
C LYS A 331 18.68 14.27 18.20
N HIS A 332 18.36 14.64 16.96
CA HIS A 332 19.27 14.45 15.84
C HIS A 332 20.47 15.40 15.94
N LYS A 333 21.70 14.86 15.75
CA LYS A 333 22.94 15.63 15.90
C LYS A 333 23.11 16.78 14.91
N SER A 334 22.48 16.67 13.73
CA SER A 334 22.56 17.70 12.70
C SER A 334 21.79 18.98 13.03
N ILE A 335 21.01 19.00 14.12
CA ILE A 335 20.27 20.18 14.54
C ILE A 335 21.00 20.79 15.74
N THR A 336 21.40 22.02 15.66
CA THR A 336 22.00 22.78 16.77
C THR A 336 21.07 23.94 17.10
N LYS A 337 20.72 24.11 18.38
CA LYS A 337 19.99 25.29 18.84
C LYS A 337 20.97 26.48 18.86
N LEU A 338 20.57 27.59 18.25
CA LEU A 338 21.35 28.84 18.18
C LEU A 338 21.10 29.71 19.40
#